data_03f02a7a93ab3c3b79aeb87784f9c025
#
_entry.id   03f02a7a93ab3c3b79aeb87784f9c025
#
_cell.length_a   1.000
_cell.length_b   1.000
_cell.length_c   1.000
_cell.angle_alpha   90.00
_cell.angle_beta   90.00
_cell.angle_gamma   90.00
#
_symmetry.space_group_name_H-M   'P 1'
#
loop_
_entity.id
_entity.type
_entity.pdbx_description
1 polymer ?
#
loop_
_entity_poly.entity_id
_entity_poly.type
_entity_poly.pdbx_seq_one_letter_code
_entity_poly.pdbx_strand_id
1 'polypeptide(L)'
;MINNNFIKQLKKDETITLSDSQTKVFIYALDDIDIIKVDKGILPDNIQKCDYLAYRKQDKTCFIELKGKKIYEAYKQIISSINYIFNDKDLSFLINDVKTLYAYIVSKEKNKIPKGSDSKERELANILYRKSKEKSKINNAVNLVKYVRTVPNNDKRESSDENNLICSSKNPLKL
;
A
#
# COMPACT_ATOMS: atom_id res chain seq x y z
N MET A 1 0.07 -17.39 13.46
CA MET A 1 -1.27 -16.71 13.52
C MET A 1 -1.06 -15.26 13.88
N ILE A 2 -1.61 -14.32 13.12
CA ILE A 2 -1.43 -12.87 13.39
C ILE A 2 -2.16 -12.50 14.69
N ASN A 3 -1.50 -11.73 15.55
CA ASN A 3 -2.14 -11.22 16.77
C ASN A 3 -3.23 -10.19 16.40
N ASN A 4 -4.45 -10.42 16.84
CA ASN A 4 -5.62 -9.58 16.55
C ASN A 4 -5.47 -8.11 16.96
N ASN A 5 -4.57 -7.80 17.88
CA ASN A 5 -4.28 -6.40 18.30
C ASN A 5 -3.67 -5.55 17.15
N PHE A 6 -3.14 -6.19 16.09
CA PHE A 6 -2.56 -5.51 14.94
C PHE A 6 -3.48 -5.49 13.72
N ILE A 7 -4.68 -6.05 13.85
CA ILE A 7 -5.68 -6.10 12.78
C ILE A 7 -6.86 -5.22 13.17
N LYS A 8 -7.25 -4.32 12.27
CA LYS A 8 -8.52 -3.60 12.34
C LYS A 8 -9.37 -3.97 11.12
N GLN A 9 -10.46 -4.68 11.37
CA GLN A 9 -11.45 -4.96 10.32
C GLN A 9 -12.26 -3.69 10.04
N LEU A 10 -12.33 -3.31 8.78
CA LEU A 10 -13.22 -2.30 8.25
C LEU A 10 -14.34 -2.97 7.48
N LYS A 11 -15.56 -2.62 7.79
CA LYS A 11 -16.71 -3.03 7.02
C LYS A 11 -16.87 -2.16 5.79
N LYS A 12 -17.60 -2.67 4.80
CA LYS A 12 -18.02 -1.88 3.66
C LYS A 12 -18.57 -0.53 4.10
N ASP A 13 -18.23 0.52 3.36
CA ASP A 13 -18.64 1.92 3.57
C ASP A 13 -18.03 2.58 4.82
N GLU A 14 -17.15 1.91 5.55
CA GLU A 14 -16.40 2.53 6.65
C GLU A 14 -15.14 3.25 6.16
N THR A 15 -14.73 4.24 6.94
CA THR A 15 -13.50 5.02 6.70
C THR A 15 -12.55 4.94 7.88
N ILE A 16 -11.25 4.83 7.60
CA ILE A 16 -10.19 4.93 8.59
C ILE A 16 -9.14 5.97 8.19
N THR A 17 -8.51 6.58 9.17
CA THR A 17 -7.27 7.35 8.98
C THR A 17 -6.08 6.54 9.46
N LEU A 18 -5.15 6.26 8.55
CA LEU A 18 -3.84 5.71 8.90
C LEU A 18 -2.84 6.85 8.97
N SER A 19 -1.98 6.85 9.99
CA SER A 19 -1.00 7.93 10.19
C SER A 19 0.28 7.42 10.81
N ASP A 20 1.36 8.07 10.44
CA ASP A 20 2.63 8.09 11.16
C ASP A 20 2.90 9.50 11.73
N SER A 21 4.12 9.76 12.20
CA SER A 21 4.51 11.06 12.74
C SER A 21 4.48 12.21 11.72
N GLN A 22 4.53 11.92 10.43
CA GLN A 22 4.71 12.91 9.35
C GLN A 22 3.59 12.94 8.32
N THR A 23 2.93 11.81 8.08
CA THR A 23 2.01 11.61 6.95
C THR A 23 0.75 10.89 7.41
N LYS A 24 -0.35 11.12 6.71
CA LYS A 24 -1.62 10.39 6.92
C LYS A 24 -2.28 10.08 5.59
N VAL A 25 -3.11 9.03 5.58
CA VAL A 25 -3.98 8.69 4.46
C VAL A 25 -5.37 8.34 4.99
N PHE A 26 -6.39 8.73 4.26
CA PHE A 26 -7.78 8.38 4.53
C PHE A 26 -8.17 7.24 3.60
N ILE A 27 -8.67 6.15 4.15
CA ILE A 27 -9.09 4.96 3.39
C ILE A 27 -10.59 4.78 3.59
N TYR A 28 -11.29 4.57 2.49
CA TYR A 28 -12.70 4.18 2.44
C TYR A 28 -12.79 2.75 1.92
N ALA A 29 -13.47 1.89 2.67
CA ALA A 29 -13.65 0.48 2.32
C ALA A 29 -14.81 0.31 1.34
N LEU A 30 -14.50 -0.15 0.11
CA LEU A 30 -15.53 -0.50 -0.88
C LEU A 30 -16.21 -1.85 -0.55
N ASP A 31 -15.49 -2.72 0.15
CA ASP A 31 -15.92 -4.00 0.70
C ASP A 31 -15.22 -4.24 2.04
N ASP A 32 -15.59 -5.30 2.74
CA ASP A 32 -14.91 -5.70 3.99
C ASP A 32 -13.41 -5.90 3.73
N ILE A 33 -12.57 -5.26 4.54
CA ILE A 33 -11.12 -5.26 4.38
C ILE A 33 -10.42 -5.25 5.74
N ASP A 34 -9.36 -6.03 5.89
CA ASP A 34 -8.53 -6.02 7.09
C ASP A 34 -7.37 -5.03 6.92
N ILE A 35 -7.26 -4.06 7.82
CA ILE A 35 -6.11 -3.17 7.93
C ILE A 35 -5.15 -3.76 8.97
N ILE A 36 -3.96 -4.12 8.54
CA ILE A 36 -2.95 -4.81 9.35
C ILE A 36 -1.78 -3.86 9.58
N LYS A 37 -1.43 -3.62 10.83
CA LYS A 37 -0.23 -2.85 11.19
C LYS A 37 1.00 -3.74 11.03
N VAL A 38 1.92 -3.34 10.17
CA VAL A 38 3.14 -4.09 9.87
C VAL A 38 4.30 -3.62 10.74
N ASP A 39 4.54 -2.30 10.76
CA ASP A 39 5.54 -1.71 11.64
C ASP A 39 5.12 -1.82 13.11
N LYS A 40 6.02 -2.36 13.96
CA LYS A 40 5.73 -2.70 15.37
C LYS A 40 4.52 -3.62 15.55
N GLY A 41 4.18 -4.38 14.52
CA GLY A 41 3.05 -5.29 14.50
C GLY A 41 3.46 -6.71 14.14
N ILE A 42 3.26 -7.08 12.88
CA ILE A 42 3.40 -8.49 12.45
C ILE A 42 4.81 -8.86 12.00
N LEU A 43 5.69 -7.89 11.69
CA LEU A 43 7.07 -8.16 11.25
C LEU A 43 8.10 -7.80 12.33
N PRO A 44 9.25 -8.52 12.38
CA PRO A 44 10.31 -8.28 13.36
C PRO A 44 10.92 -6.87 13.23
N ASP A 45 11.47 -6.35 14.34
CA ASP A 45 12.05 -5.00 14.37
C ASP A 45 13.38 -4.86 13.59
N ASN A 46 14.07 -5.94 13.35
CA ASN A 46 15.38 -5.96 12.69
C ASN A 46 15.32 -5.93 11.15
N ILE A 47 14.12 -5.83 10.54
CA ILE A 47 13.97 -5.72 9.09
C ILE A 47 13.32 -4.38 8.69
N GLN A 48 13.65 -3.92 7.49
CA GLN A 48 12.91 -2.81 6.87
C GLN A 48 11.51 -3.28 6.50
N LYS A 49 10.49 -2.50 6.86
CA LYS A 49 9.09 -2.88 6.67
C LYS A 49 8.23 -1.68 6.35
N CYS A 50 7.17 -1.91 5.58
CA CYS A 50 6.13 -0.90 5.32
C CYS A 50 5.26 -0.70 6.58
N ASP A 51 4.46 0.37 6.59
CA ASP A 51 3.66 0.73 7.77
C ASP A 51 2.44 -0.16 7.94
N TYR A 52 1.70 -0.40 6.84
CA TYR A 52 0.43 -1.13 6.88
C TYR A 52 0.23 -2.03 5.67
N LEU A 53 -0.67 -3.02 5.84
CA LEU A 53 -1.32 -3.74 4.75
C LEU A 53 -2.82 -3.48 4.80
N ALA A 54 -3.45 -3.40 3.63
CA ALA A 54 -4.88 -3.57 3.47
C ALA A 54 -5.11 -4.90 2.74
N TYR A 55 -5.72 -5.86 3.43
CA TYR A 55 -5.90 -7.23 2.94
C TYR A 55 -7.38 -7.55 2.73
N ARG A 56 -7.71 -7.99 1.53
CA ARG A 56 -9.02 -8.56 1.20
C ARG A 56 -8.82 -9.96 0.65
N LYS A 57 -9.28 -10.94 1.42
CA LYS A 57 -9.15 -12.36 1.09
C LYS A 57 -9.68 -12.66 -0.32
N GLN A 58 -8.95 -13.46 -1.08
CA GLN A 58 -9.29 -13.88 -2.45
C GLN A 58 -9.41 -12.72 -3.47
N ASP A 59 -8.97 -11.53 -3.11
CA ASP A 59 -8.97 -10.38 -4.01
C ASP A 59 -7.62 -9.69 -4.08
N LYS A 60 -7.24 -8.90 -3.08
CA LYS A 60 -6.02 -8.08 -3.13
C LYS A 60 -5.33 -7.89 -1.80
N THR A 61 -4.02 -7.65 -1.87
CA THR A 61 -3.22 -7.09 -0.79
C THR A 61 -2.56 -5.80 -1.25
N CYS A 62 -2.76 -4.74 -0.49
CA CYS A 62 -2.18 -3.43 -0.72
C CYS A 62 -1.13 -3.15 0.35
N PHE A 63 0.14 -3.04 -0.03
CA PHE A 63 1.23 -2.60 0.83
C PHE A 63 1.19 -1.07 0.90
N ILE A 64 1.11 -0.50 2.10
CA ILE A 64 0.94 0.95 2.31
C ILE A 64 2.13 1.47 3.10
N GLU A 65 2.85 2.42 2.52
CA GLU A 65 3.96 3.11 3.15
C GLU A 65 3.68 4.61 3.22
N LEU A 66 3.77 5.17 4.43
CA LEU A 66 3.55 6.59 4.71
C LEU A 66 4.91 7.30 4.74
N LYS A 67 5.25 8.03 3.67
CA LYS A 67 6.55 8.72 3.54
C LYS A 67 6.40 10.23 3.42
N GLY A 68 7.18 10.97 4.23
CA GLY A 68 7.29 12.42 4.08
C GLY A 68 8.01 12.80 2.78
N LYS A 69 9.30 12.45 2.66
CA LYS A 69 10.19 12.94 1.59
C LYS A 69 10.97 11.87 0.82
N LYS A 70 11.20 10.71 1.39
CA LYS A 70 12.16 9.73 0.84
C LYS A 70 11.47 8.55 0.14
N ILE A 71 10.88 8.79 -1.03
CA ILE A 71 10.15 7.76 -1.82
C ILE A 71 11.03 6.53 -2.11
N TYR A 72 12.34 6.72 -2.33
CA TYR A 72 13.26 5.62 -2.58
C TYR A 72 13.36 4.62 -1.41
N GLU A 73 13.24 5.10 -0.17
CA GLU A 73 13.21 4.21 1.01
C GLU A 73 11.90 3.43 1.07
N ALA A 74 10.78 4.01 0.61
CA ALA A 74 9.49 3.32 0.56
C ALA A 74 9.56 2.05 -0.31
N TYR A 75 10.22 2.13 -1.46
CA TYR A 75 10.41 0.93 -2.31
C TYR A 75 11.11 -0.20 -1.57
N LYS A 76 12.22 0.12 -0.87
CA LYS A 76 13.00 -0.88 -0.12
C LYS A 76 12.16 -1.50 1.01
N GLN A 77 11.41 -0.69 1.75
CA GLN A 77 10.58 -1.16 2.86
C GLN A 77 9.47 -2.08 2.36
N ILE A 78 8.80 -1.72 1.27
CA ILE A 78 7.76 -2.56 0.68
C ILE A 78 8.35 -3.85 0.12
N ILE A 79 9.45 -3.81 -0.63
CA ILE A 79 10.13 -4.99 -1.18
C ILE A 79 10.54 -5.95 -0.05
N SER A 80 11.14 -5.43 1.02
CA SER A 80 11.54 -6.21 2.17
C SER A 80 10.34 -6.87 2.86
N SER A 81 9.23 -6.14 3.04
CA SER A 81 7.99 -6.68 3.59
C SER A 81 7.41 -7.80 2.73
N ILE A 82 7.36 -7.62 1.41
CA ILE A 82 6.87 -8.64 0.47
C ILE A 82 7.73 -9.91 0.59
N ASN A 83 9.04 -9.78 0.59
CA ASN A 83 9.95 -10.92 0.65
C ASN A 83 9.85 -11.66 1.99
N TYR A 84 9.75 -10.93 3.10
CA TYR A 84 9.56 -11.56 4.41
C TYR A 84 8.24 -12.32 4.47
N ILE A 85 7.12 -11.66 4.18
CA ILE A 85 5.77 -12.24 4.24
C ILE A 85 5.66 -13.46 3.33
N PHE A 86 6.24 -13.40 2.13
CA PHE A 86 6.19 -14.52 1.19
C PHE A 86 6.89 -15.77 1.70
N ASN A 87 7.99 -15.61 2.44
CA ASN A 87 8.80 -16.72 2.96
C ASN A 87 8.35 -17.17 4.36
N ASP A 88 7.50 -16.43 5.04
CA ASP A 88 7.00 -16.78 6.37
C ASP A 88 5.76 -17.69 6.25
N LYS A 89 5.79 -18.82 6.94
CA LYS A 89 4.74 -19.87 6.87
C LYS A 89 3.39 -19.38 7.38
N ASP A 90 3.39 -18.52 8.40
CA ASP A 90 2.18 -18.01 9.05
C ASP A 90 1.58 -16.79 8.33
N LEU A 91 2.40 -16.05 7.55
CA LEU A 91 2.00 -14.81 6.90
C LEU A 91 1.81 -14.93 5.38
N SER A 92 2.35 -15.98 4.76
CA SER A 92 2.37 -16.12 3.29
C SER A 92 0.98 -16.09 2.64
N PHE A 93 -0.08 -16.41 3.39
CA PHE A 93 -1.47 -16.31 2.90
C PHE A 93 -1.84 -14.88 2.48
N LEU A 94 -1.25 -13.85 3.10
CA LEU A 94 -1.48 -12.44 2.73
C LEU A 94 -1.04 -12.12 1.29
N ILE A 95 -0.20 -12.97 0.71
CA ILE A 95 0.25 -12.87 -0.69
C ILE A 95 -0.34 -14.00 -1.53
N ASN A 96 -0.32 -15.24 -1.00
CA ASN A 96 -0.68 -16.42 -1.77
C ASN A 96 -2.19 -16.62 -1.96
N ASP A 97 -3.04 -16.00 -1.12
CA ASP A 97 -4.49 -16.16 -1.20
C ASP A 97 -5.21 -15.04 -1.94
N VAL A 98 -4.46 -14.13 -2.58
CA VAL A 98 -5.03 -13.00 -3.30
C VAL A 98 -4.76 -13.06 -4.80
N LYS A 99 -5.56 -12.33 -5.58
CA LYS A 99 -5.45 -12.24 -7.04
C LYS A 99 -4.36 -11.25 -7.43
N THR A 100 -4.33 -10.08 -6.78
CA THR A 100 -3.45 -8.97 -7.16
C THR A 100 -2.80 -8.32 -5.94
N LEU A 101 -1.55 -7.91 -6.13
CA LEU A 101 -0.78 -7.15 -5.15
C LEU A 101 -0.60 -5.71 -5.64
N TYR A 102 -0.75 -4.75 -4.73
CA TYR A 102 -0.51 -3.32 -4.98
C TYR A 102 0.45 -2.74 -3.94
N ALA A 103 1.15 -1.68 -4.33
CA ALA A 103 1.91 -0.82 -3.43
C ALA A 103 1.35 0.60 -3.47
N TYR A 104 1.09 1.19 -2.31
CA TYR A 104 0.65 2.56 -2.15
C TYR A 104 1.71 3.34 -1.36
N ILE A 105 2.32 4.32 -2.01
CA ILE A 105 3.32 5.21 -1.41
C ILE A 105 2.65 6.55 -1.17
N VAL A 106 2.47 6.90 0.10
CA VAL A 106 1.72 8.08 0.53
C VAL A 106 2.67 9.20 0.95
N SER A 107 2.47 10.41 0.41
CA SER A 107 3.29 11.58 0.70
C SER A 107 2.44 12.85 0.87
N LYS A 108 2.89 13.78 1.70
CA LYS A 108 2.29 15.13 1.81
C LYS A 108 2.81 16.11 0.76
N GLU A 109 4.03 15.92 0.29
CA GLU A 109 4.73 16.93 -0.49
C GLU A 109 4.42 16.84 -1.98
N LYS A 110 4.64 17.99 -2.68
CA LYS A 110 4.75 18.08 -4.15
C LYS A 110 6.02 17.35 -4.64
N ASN A 111 6.41 16.26 -4.02
CA ASN A 111 7.58 15.53 -4.43
C ASN A 111 7.40 15.13 -5.89
N LYS A 112 8.44 15.35 -6.67
CA LYS A 112 8.50 14.85 -8.03
C LYS A 112 8.30 13.34 -7.94
N ILE A 113 7.10 12.89 -8.30
CA ILE A 113 6.81 11.48 -8.43
C ILE A 113 7.81 10.94 -9.45
N PRO A 114 8.56 9.89 -9.14
CA PRO A 114 9.48 9.31 -10.09
C PRO A 114 8.71 8.99 -11.38
N LYS A 115 9.21 9.45 -12.50
CA LYS A 115 8.58 9.18 -13.80
C LYS A 115 9.01 7.79 -14.25
N GLY A 116 8.43 6.70 -13.74
CA GLY A 116 8.56 5.33 -14.32
C GLY A 116 9.96 4.84 -14.77
N SER A 117 10.98 5.67 -14.59
CA SER A 117 12.38 5.42 -15.00
C SER A 117 13.26 4.98 -13.83
N ASP A 118 12.75 5.01 -12.60
CA ASP A 118 13.50 4.59 -11.41
C ASP A 118 13.64 3.07 -11.41
N SER A 119 14.88 2.59 -11.30
CA SER A 119 15.18 1.15 -11.28
C SER A 119 14.48 0.43 -10.11
N LYS A 120 14.31 1.10 -8.97
CA LYS A 120 13.65 0.54 -7.78
C LYS A 120 12.13 0.48 -7.91
N GLU A 121 11.51 1.45 -8.57
CA GLU A 121 10.10 1.38 -8.93
C GLU A 121 9.82 0.17 -9.82
N ARG A 122 10.65 -0.03 -10.85
CA ARG A 122 10.54 -1.19 -11.75
C ARG A 122 10.78 -2.51 -11.03
N GLU A 123 11.77 -2.56 -10.12
CA GLU A 123 12.01 -3.74 -9.29
C GLU A 123 10.77 -4.09 -8.46
N LEU A 124 10.18 -3.11 -7.74
CA LEU A 124 8.96 -3.29 -6.97
C LEU A 124 7.79 -3.73 -7.85
N ALA A 125 7.55 -3.04 -8.97
CA ALA A 125 6.48 -3.36 -9.91
C ALA A 125 6.61 -4.80 -10.43
N ASN A 126 7.81 -5.23 -10.78
CA ASN A 126 8.08 -6.59 -11.25
C ASN A 126 7.85 -7.65 -10.15
N ILE A 127 8.20 -7.37 -8.89
CA ILE A 127 7.94 -8.26 -7.76
C ILE A 127 6.44 -8.41 -7.56
N LEU A 128 5.69 -7.31 -7.50
CA LEU A 128 4.23 -7.32 -7.37
C LEU A 128 3.58 -8.12 -8.51
N TYR A 129 3.99 -7.87 -9.75
CA TYR A 129 3.48 -8.58 -10.93
C TYR A 129 3.74 -10.09 -10.86
N ARG A 130 4.99 -10.49 -10.55
CA ARG A 130 5.36 -11.92 -10.48
C ARG A 130 4.57 -12.69 -9.44
N LYS A 131 4.29 -12.05 -8.29
CA LYS A 131 3.57 -12.66 -7.16
C LYS A 131 2.05 -12.54 -7.27
N SER A 132 1.52 -11.69 -8.15
CA SER A 132 0.08 -11.62 -8.46
C SER A 132 -0.36 -12.84 -9.27
N LYS A 133 -1.55 -13.38 -8.99
CA LYS A 133 -2.13 -14.54 -9.71
C LYS A 133 -2.85 -14.12 -11.00
N GLU A 134 -3.64 -13.07 -10.97
CA GLU A 134 -4.40 -12.58 -12.15
C GLU A 134 -3.58 -11.63 -13.02
N LYS A 135 -2.55 -12.18 -13.69
CA LYS A 135 -1.65 -11.40 -14.55
C LYS A 135 -2.32 -10.86 -15.81
N SER A 136 -3.34 -11.55 -16.31
CA SER A 136 -4.06 -11.14 -17.53
C SER A 136 -4.80 -9.80 -17.40
N LYS A 137 -5.11 -9.37 -16.20
CA LYS A 137 -5.75 -8.07 -15.92
C LYS A 137 -4.74 -6.93 -15.72
N ILE A 138 -3.44 -7.23 -15.72
CA ILE A 138 -2.37 -6.26 -15.46
C ILE A 138 -1.73 -5.90 -16.79
N ASN A 139 -2.17 -4.82 -17.41
CA ASN A 139 -1.64 -4.35 -18.70
C ASN A 139 -0.18 -3.85 -18.59
N ASN A 140 0.17 -3.24 -17.45
CA ASN A 140 1.51 -2.74 -17.18
C ASN A 140 1.82 -2.95 -15.68
N ALA A 141 2.96 -3.60 -15.38
CA ALA A 141 3.39 -3.86 -14.01
C ALA A 141 3.56 -2.57 -13.17
N VAL A 142 3.97 -1.46 -13.80
CA VAL A 142 4.13 -0.15 -13.12
C VAL A 142 2.79 0.33 -12.54
N ASN A 143 1.66 -0.05 -13.11
CA ASN A 143 0.34 0.30 -12.60
C ASN A 143 0.00 -0.35 -11.25
N LEU A 144 0.80 -1.29 -10.78
CA LEU A 144 0.68 -1.87 -9.44
C LEU A 144 1.28 -0.98 -8.34
N VAL A 145 2.08 0.02 -8.72
CA VAL A 145 2.66 1.01 -7.80
C VAL A 145 1.86 2.31 -7.91
N LYS A 146 1.22 2.70 -6.81
CA LYS A 146 0.36 3.88 -6.72
C LYS A 146 1.01 4.93 -5.83
N TYR A 147 1.02 6.16 -6.29
CA TYR A 147 1.47 7.32 -5.52
C TYR A 147 0.26 8.09 -5.02
N VAL A 148 0.19 8.31 -3.71
CA VAL A 148 -0.94 8.99 -3.08
C VAL A 148 -0.45 10.27 -2.43
N ARG A 149 -0.96 11.40 -2.89
CA ARG A 149 -0.73 12.69 -2.25
C ARG A 149 -1.87 13.03 -1.32
N THR A 150 -1.58 13.20 -0.05
CA THR A 150 -2.58 13.70 0.90
C THR A 150 -2.59 15.24 0.88
N VAL A 151 -3.77 15.81 0.70
CA VAL A 151 -4.00 17.25 0.57
C VAL A 151 -5.06 17.72 1.56
N PRO A 152 -5.11 19.04 1.90
CA PRO A 152 -6.21 19.63 2.64
C PRO A 152 -7.55 19.50 1.92
N ASN A 153 -8.66 19.49 2.67
CA ASN A 153 -10.02 19.31 2.11
C ASN A 153 -10.48 20.40 1.15
N ASN A 154 -9.87 21.58 1.20
CA ASN A 154 -10.16 22.71 0.30
C ASN A 154 -9.32 22.69 -0.97
N ASP A 155 -8.45 21.73 -1.13
CA ASP A 155 -7.64 21.54 -2.33
C ASP A 155 -8.53 21.00 -3.47
N LYS A 156 -8.53 21.69 -4.61
CA LYS A 156 -9.34 21.34 -5.77
C LYS A 156 -8.61 20.49 -6.81
N ARG A 157 -7.36 20.10 -6.51
CA ARG A 157 -6.60 19.23 -7.42
C ARG A 157 -7.25 17.86 -7.53
N GLU A 158 -7.25 17.33 -8.72
CA GLU A 158 -7.71 15.99 -9.03
C GLU A 158 -6.53 15.03 -9.25
N SER A 159 -6.79 13.75 -9.22
CA SER A 159 -5.80 12.72 -9.59
C SER A 159 -5.41 12.90 -11.05
N SER A 160 -4.11 12.91 -11.34
CA SER A 160 -3.60 13.12 -12.70
C SER A 160 -3.75 11.87 -13.58
N ASP A 161 -3.72 10.71 -12.97
CA ASP A 161 -3.87 9.40 -13.63
C ASP A 161 -4.16 8.31 -12.58
N GLU A 162 -4.30 7.06 -13.03
CA GLU A 162 -4.58 5.92 -12.17
C GLU A 162 -3.46 5.57 -11.15
N ASN A 163 -2.24 6.07 -11.38
CA ASN A 163 -1.09 5.82 -10.51
C ASN A 163 -0.78 7.00 -9.58
N ASN A 164 -1.26 8.20 -9.91
CA ASN A 164 -1.00 9.44 -9.17
C ASN A 164 -2.29 9.96 -8.55
N LEU A 165 -2.59 9.46 -7.37
CA LEU A 165 -3.85 9.68 -6.67
C LEU A 165 -3.76 10.88 -5.73
N ILE A 166 -4.85 11.60 -5.57
CA ILE A 166 -5.03 12.65 -4.57
C ILE A 166 -6.06 12.21 -3.55
N CYS A 167 -5.69 12.33 -2.27
CA CYS A 167 -6.50 11.88 -1.15
C CYS A 167 -6.70 13.00 -0.12
N SER A 168 -7.92 13.11 0.40
CA SER A 168 -8.26 13.96 1.54
C SER A 168 -9.35 13.28 2.38
N SER A 169 -9.73 13.86 3.52
CA SER A 169 -10.82 13.28 4.33
C SER A 169 -12.18 13.35 3.63
N LYS A 170 -12.37 14.28 2.68
CA LYS A 170 -13.58 14.36 1.83
C LYS A 170 -13.52 13.50 0.58
N ASN A 171 -12.31 13.15 0.15
CA ASN A 171 -12.07 12.24 -0.98
C ASN A 171 -11.03 11.17 -0.56
N PRO A 172 -11.44 10.17 0.23
CA PRO A 172 -10.55 9.13 0.70
C PRO A 172 -10.12 8.19 -0.42
N LEU A 173 -8.97 7.51 -0.20
CA LEU A 173 -8.51 6.42 -1.06
C LEU A 173 -9.49 5.25 -0.95
N LYS A 174 -10.08 4.85 -2.06
CA LYS A 174 -11.04 3.74 -2.14
C LYS A 174 -10.29 2.41 -2.33
N LEU A 175 -10.42 1.51 -1.37
CA LEU A 175 -9.82 0.18 -1.40
C LEU A 175 -10.88 -0.93 -1.34
#